data_d8c6da7001811700cc6a34d1ae489970
#
_entry.id   d8c6da7001811700cc6a34d1ae489970
#
_cell.length_a   1.000
_cell.length_b   1.000
_cell.length_c   1.000
_cell.angle_alpha   90.00
_cell.angle_beta   90.00
_cell.angle_gamma   90.00
#
_symmetry.space_group_name_H-M   'P 1'
#
loop_
_entity.id
_entity.type
_entity.pdbx_description
1 polymer ?
#
loop_
_entity_poly.entity_id
_entity_poly.type
_entity_poly.pdbx_seq_one_letter_code
_entity_poly.pdbx_strand_id
1 'polypeptide(L)'
;RYTYHEGSTAGGLALYENNKFAYSHHNTDPVSGMLVNSFDLVRIHLYGAQDEDAKTDTPVNRLPSYKAMQQRAQNDEVVKKQLINDKMSDAMQDFDEIVNSDDAWAETLEITSKGTFKASIPNIEIILRNEPNLKGKIAFNEFTKQIECLG
;
A
#
# COMPACT_ATOMS: atom_id res chain seq x y z
N ARG A 1 21.20 -12.43 -9.33
CA ARG A 1 21.23 -11.58 -10.54
C ARG A 1 20.14 -12.03 -11.51
N TYR A 2 19.53 -11.07 -12.19
CA TYR A 2 18.45 -11.29 -13.15
C TYR A 2 18.83 -10.73 -14.52
N THR A 3 18.13 -11.16 -15.57
CA THR A 3 18.33 -10.68 -16.93
C THR A 3 17.10 -9.89 -17.35
N TYR A 4 17.31 -8.71 -17.90
CA TYR A 4 16.26 -7.98 -18.59
C TYR A 4 15.91 -8.74 -19.88
N HIS A 5 14.63 -9.02 -20.13
CA HIS A 5 14.21 -9.93 -21.20
C HIS A 5 14.56 -9.43 -22.61
N GLU A 6 14.67 -8.11 -22.81
CA GLU A 6 15.12 -7.48 -24.06
C GLU A 6 16.61 -7.12 -24.02
N GLY A 7 17.33 -7.52 -22.97
CA GLY A 7 18.76 -7.24 -22.80
C GLY A 7 19.63 -8.21 -23.61
N SER A 8 20.70 -7.72 -24.19
CA SER A 8 21.66 -8.52 -24.96
C SER A 8 22.62 -9.35 -24.09
N THR A 9 22.68 -9.09 -22.78
CA THR A 9 23.61 -9.74 -21.84
C THR A 9 22.87 -10.34 -20.66
N ALA A 10 23.36 -11.51 -20.19
CA ALA A 10 22.78 -12.16 -19.01
C ALA A 10 23.24 -11.52 -17.70
N GLY A 11 22.36 -11.46 -16.70
CA GLY A 11 22.72 -11.14 -15.31
C GLY A 11 23.02 -9.67 -15.04
N GLY A 12 22.58 -8.75 -15.90
CA GLY A 12 22.83 -7.33 -15.76
C GLY A 12 21.96 -6.60 -14.74
N LEU A 13 20.93 -7.25 -14.19
CA LEU A 13 20.12 -6.66 -13.12
C LEU A 13 20.53 -7.29 -11.78
N ALA A 14 20.90 -6.44 -10.83
CA ALA A 14 21.28 -6.79 -9.48
C ALA A 14 20.22 -6.33 -8.46
N LEU A 15 19.99 -7.15 -7.42
CA LEU A 15 19.13 -6.79 -6.29
C LEU A 15 19.99 -6.49 -5.06
N TYR A 16 19.55 -5.52 -4.28
CA TYR A 16 20.21 -4.99 -3.10
C TYR A 16 19.26 -4.96 -1.90
N GLU A 17 19.81 -4.87 -0.70
CA GLU A 17 19.08 -4.71 0.57
C GLU A 17 17.93 -5.71 0.74
N ASN A 18 18.24 -7.00 0.69
CA ASN A 18 17.24 -8.08 0.79
C ASN A 18 16.12 -7.98 -0.26
N ASN A 19 16.49 -7.66 -1.49
CA ASN A 19 15.59 -7.51 -2.64
C ASN A 19 14.65 -6.28 -2.60
N LYS A 20 14.94 -5.29 -1.75
CA LYS A 20 14.16 -4.06 -1.71
C LYS A 20 14.42 -3.13 -2.89
N PHE A 21 15.64 -3.19 -3.44
CA PHE A 21 16.05 -2.34 -4.55
C PHE A 21 16.62 -3.16 -5.69
N ALA A 22 16.43 -2.67 -6.92
CA ALA A 22 16.99 -3.20 -8.15
C ALA A 22 17.86 -2.15 -8.83
N TYR A 23 18.97 -2.59 -9.43
CA TYR A 23 19.82 -1.76 -10.28
C TYR A 23 20.09 -2.50 -11.58
N SER A 24 19.83 -1.85 -12.71
CA SER A 24 20.08 -2.42 -14.03
C SER A 24 21.30 -1.81 -14.68
N HIS A 25 22.18 -2.68 -15.19
CA HIS A 25 23.34 -2.34 -16.00
C HIS A 25 23.06 -2.50 -17.51
N HIS A 26 21.84 -2.87 -17.88
CA HIS A 26 21.45 -3.01 -19.29
C HIS A 26 21.09 -1.65 -19.88
N ASN A 27 21.81 -1.22 -20.90
CA ASN A 27 21.59 0.10 -21.52
C ASN A 27 20.20 0.26 -22.17
N THR A 28 19.58 -0.85 -22.59
CA THR A 28 18.24 -0.87 -23.19
C THR A 28 17.11 -0.93 -22.17
N ASP A 29 17.45 -1.17 -20.91
CA ASP A 29 16.47 -1.23 -19.83
C ASP A 29 15.99 0.19 -19.49
N PRO A 30 14.68 0.47 -19.42
CA PRO A 30 14.15 1.78 -19.01
C PRO A 30 14.68 2.29 -17.67
N VAL A 31 15.10 1.39 -16.77
CA VAL A 31 15.71 1.73 -15.46
C VAL A 31 17.23 1.62 -15.45
N SER A 32 17.86 1.63 -16.62
CA SER A 32 19.33 1.56 -16.75
C SER A 32 20.02 2.62 -15.91
N GLY A 33 21.00 2.21 -15.10
CA GLY A 33 21.79 3.13 -14.27
C GLY A 33 21.03 3.71 -13.07
N MET A 34 19.82 3.26 -12.79
CA MET A 34 18.99 3.73 -11.69
C MET A 34 18.88 2.68 -10.59
N LEU A 35 18.98 3.12 -9.33
CA LEU A 35 18.61 2.29 -8.17
C LEU A 35 17.14 2.54 -7.87
N VAL A 36 16.28 1.55 -8.11
CA VAL A 36 14.83 1.66 -8.02
C VAL A 36 14.24 0.64 -7.05
N ASN A 37 13.18 1.01 -6.35
CA ASN A 37 12.36 0.08 -5.58
C ASN A 37 11.38 -0.68 -6.49
N SER A 38 10.65 -1.64 -5.95
CA SER A 38 9.69 -2.45 -6.72
C SER A 38 8.58 -1.61 -7.37
N PHE A 39 8.09 -0.58 -6.70
CA PHE A 39 7.06 0.32 -7.23
C PHE A 39 7.58 1.08 -8.45
N ASP A 40 8.75 1.72 -8.33
CA ASP A 40 9.34 2.49 -9.44
C ASP A 40 9.81 1.59 -10.58
N LEU A 41 10.30 0.38 -10.28
CA LEU A 41 10.65 -0.60 -11.30
C LEU A 41 9.44 -0.90 -12.20
N VAL A 42 8.31 -1.26 -11.61
CA VAL A 42 7.09 -1.56 -12.35
C VAL A 42 6.50 -0.32 -13.02
N ARG A 43 6.52 0.83 -12.33
CA ARG A 43 6.03 2.11 -12.85
C ARG A 43 6.72 2.51 -14.13
N ILE A 44 8.06 2.51 -14.11
CA ILE A 44 8.86 2.97 -15.26
C ILE A 44 8.67 2.03 -16.46
N HIS A 45 8.68 0.72 -16.23
CA HIS A 45 8.49 -0.26 -17.30
C HIS A 45 7.09 -0.23 -17.94
N LEU A 46 6.03 -0.06 -17.13
CA LEU A 46 4.66 -0.12 -17.65
C LEU A 46 4.12 1.24 -18.10
N TYR A 47 4.55 2.29 -17.45
CA TYR A 47 3.93 3.61 -17.60
C TYR A 47 4.92 4.74 -17.89
N GLY A 48 6.23 4.46 -17.96
CA GLY A 48 7.26 5.48 -18.16
C GLY A 48 7.05 6.33 -19.42
N ALA A 49 6.56 5.73 -20.50
CA ALA A 49 6.24 6.44 -21.72
C ALA A 49 5.18 7.55 -21.55
N GLN A 50 4.35 7.49 -20.52
CA GLN A 50 3.37 8.54 -20.23
C GLN A 50 3.99 9.84 -19.71
N ASP A 51 5.26 9.80 -19.34
CA ASP A 51 5.99 10.95 -18.78
C ASP A 51 6.78 11.72 -19.83
N GLU A 52 6.75 11.33 -21.12
CA GLU A 52 7.54 11.96 -22.20
C GLU A 52 7.28 13.45 -22.34
N ASP A 53 6.03 13.90 -22.15
CA ASP A 53 5.64 15.31 -22.20
C ASP A 53 5.78 16.05 -20.86
N ALA A 54 6.20 15.35 -19.79
CA ALA A 54 6.36 15.97 -18.49
C ALA A 54 7.60 16.87 -18.45
N LYS A 55 7.48 18.01 -17.76
CA LYS A 55 8.62 18.91 -17.55
C LYS A 55 9.68 18.21 -16.70
N THR A 56 10.95 18.48 -17.00
CA THR A 56 12.11 17.85 -16.35
C THR A 56 12.15 18.04 -14.82
N ASP A 57 11.54 19.11 -14.32
CA ASP A 57 11.47 19.46 -12.90
C ASP A 57 10.18 18.96 -12.22
N THR A 58 9.35 18.19 -12.93
CA THR A 58 8.11 17.66 -12.36
C THR A 58 8.42 16.65 -11.25
N PRO A 59 7.94 16.87 -10.00
CA PRO A 59 8.10 15.90 -8.93
C PRO A 59 7.53 14.54 -9.31
N VAL A 60 8.23 13.45 -8.94
CA VAL A 60 7.85 12.07 -9.31
C VAL A 60 6.39 11.74 -8.97
N ASN A 61 5.91 12.18 -7.80
CA ASN A 61 4.53 11.94 -7.35
C ASN A 61 3.45 12.71 -8.14
N ARG A 62 3.86 13.61 -9.05
CA ARG A 62 2.96 14.34 -9.95
C ARG A 62 2.99 13.82 -11.38
N LEU A 63 3.91 12.92 -11.69
CA LEU A 63 4.02 12.31 -13.01
C LEU A 63 2.78 11.50 -13.38
N PRO A 64 2.37 11.47 -14.66
CA PRO A 64 1.31 10.60 -15.15
C PRO A 64 1.54 9.13 -14.83
N SER A 65 2.77 8.63 -15.03
CA SER A 65 3.16 7.26 -14.71
C SER A 65 2.95 6.91 -13.24
N TYR A 66 3.24 7.86 -12.33
CA TYR A 66 3.06 7.66 -10.89
C TYR A 66 1.59 7.46 -10.53
N LYS A 67 0.70 8.28 -11.10
CA LYS A 67 -0.75 8.18 -10.89
C LYS A 67 -1.30 6.86 -11.44
N ALA A 68 -0.84 6.46 -12.64
CA ALA A 68 -1.24 5.19 -13.26
C ALA A 68 -0.79 3.99 -12.41
N MET A 69 0.45 4.00 -11.91
CA MET A 69 0.96 2.95 -11.03
C MET A 69 0.25 2.93 -9.68
N GLN A 70 -0.07 4.09 -9.10
CA GLN A 70 -0.83 4.19 -7.86
C GLN A 70 -2.23 3.57 -8.02
N GLN A 71 -2.91 3.86 -9.14
CA GLN A 71 -4.21 3.27 -9.43
C GLN A 71 -4.12 1.76 -9.63
N ARG A 72 -3.07 1.27 -10.29
CA ARG A 72 -2.81 -0.17 -10.42
C ARG A 72 -2.64 -0.84 -9.06
N ALA A 73 -1.79 -0.28 -8.20
CA ALA A 73 -1.53 -0.83 -6.86
C ALA A 73 -2.81 -0.88 -6.00
N GLN A 74 -3.66 0.14 -6.10
CA GLN A 74 -4.96 0.16 -5.40
C GLN A 74 -5.95 -0.88 -5.89
N ASN A 75 -5.86 -1.30 -7.15
CA ASN A 75 -6.73 -2.31 -7.75
C ASN A 75 -6.17 -3.74 -7.60
N ASP A 76 -4.92 -3.88 -7.15
CA ASP A 76 -4.29 -5.17 -6.91
C ASP A 76 -4.69 -5.70 -5.52
N GLU A 77 -5.42 -6.82 -5.50
CA GLU A 77 -5.96 -7.40 -4.26
C GLU A 77 -4.85 -7.82 -3.27
N VAL A 78 -3.70 -8.27 -3.75
CA VAL A 78 -2.57 -8.67 -2.90
C VAL A 78 -1.94 -7.44 -2.25
N VAL A 79 -1.68 -6.39 -3.03
CA VAL A 79 -1.13 -5.13 -2.53
C VAL A 79 -2.10 -4.46 -1.57
N LYS A 80 -3.39 -4.44 -1.90
CA LYS A 80 -4.45 -3.90 -1.04
C LYS A 80 -4.49 -4.62 0.31
N LYS A 81 -4.48 -5.96 0.30
CA LYS A 81 -4.49 -6.77 1.51
C LYS A 81 -3.25 -6.50 2.37
N GLN A 82 -2.07 -6.47 1.77
CA GLN A 82 -0.84 -6.17 2.51
C GLN A 82 -0.86 -4.77 3.12
N LEU A 83 -1.31 -3.76 2.36
CA LEU A 83 -1.42 -2.39 2.88
C LEU A 83 -2.36 -2.28 4.08
N ILE A 84 -3.49 -3.01 4.04
CA ILE A 84 -4.43 -3.08 5.17
C ILE A 84 -3.76 -3.73 6.38
N ASN A 85 -3.09 -4.87 6.20
CA ASN A 85 -2.40 -5.58 7.28
C ASN A 85 -1.29 -4.73 7.90
N ASP A 86 -0.47 -4.05 7.07
CA ASP A 86 0.59 -3.16 7.56
C ASP A 86 0.01 -2.02 8.41
N LYS A 87 -1.09 -1.41 7.95
CA LYS A 87 -1.77 -0.33 8.70
C LYS A 87 -2.41 -0.82 10.00
N MET A 88 -2.95 -2.03 10.00
CA MET A 88 -3.47 -2.63 11.24
C MET A 88 -2.34 -2.96 12.21
N SER A 89 -1.24 -3.52 11.72
CA SER A 89 -0.06 -3.80 12.56
C SER A 89 0.50 -2.53 13.19
N ASP A 90 0.62 -1.44 12.42
CA ASP A 90 1.07 -0.14 12.93
C ASP A 90 0.12 0.38 14.02
N ALA A 91 -1.20 0.28 13.78
CA ALA A 91 -2.20 0.70 14.76
C ALA A 91 -2.20 -0.18 16.03
N MET A 92 -1.97 -1.49 15.88
CA MET A 92 -1.89 -2.41 17.01
C MET A 92 -0.62 -2.22 17.86
N GLN A 93 0.49 -1.76 17.29
CA GLN A 93 1.71 -1.45 18.05
C GLN A 93 1.51 -0.29 19.05
N ASP A 94 0.54 0.58 18.79
CA ASP A 94 0.16 1.66 19.71
C ASP A 94 -0.71 1.15 20.88
N PHE A 95 -1.23 -0.07 20.78
CA PHE A 95 -2.02 -0.74 21.83
C PHE A 95 -1.28 -2.01 22.26
N ASP A 96 -0.77 -2.04 23.48
CA ASP A 96 0.14 -3.05 24.08
C ASP A 96 -0.41 -4.51 24.14
N GLU A 97 -1.41 -4.91 23.40
CA GLU A 97 -1.96 -6.27 23.38
C GLU A 97 -2.04 -6.87 21.97
N ILE A 98 -1.16 -7.85 21.70
CA ILE A 98 -1.28 -8.74 20.55
C ILE A 98 -2.42 -9.74 20.83
N VAL A 99 -3.60 -9.43 20.34
CA VAL A 99 -4.67 -10.42 20.25
C VAL A 99 -4.57 -11.09 18.88
N ASN A 100 -4.38 -12.42 18.87
CA ASN A 100 -4.56 -13.23 17.67
C ASN A 100 -6.05 -13.19 17.27
N SER A 101 -6.43 -12.18 16.51
CA SER A 101 -7.78 -12.05 15.98
C SER A 101 -7.82 -12.59 14.55
N ASP A 102 -8.93 -13.20 14.22
CA ASP A 102 -9.26 -13.55 12.83
C ASP A 102 -9.58 -12.24 12.08
N ASP A 103 -8.54 -11.62 11.49
CA ASP A 103 -8.60 -10.27 10.93
C ASP A 103 -9.23 -10.22 9.52
N ALA A 104 -9.91 -11.28 9.10
CA ALA A 104 -10.57 -11.34 7.79
C ALA A 104 -11.57 -10.18 7.54
N TRP A 105 -12.14 -9.61 8.59
CA TRP A 105 -13.05 -8.46 8.50
C TRP A 105 -12.33 -7.17 8.05
N ALA A 106 -11.04 -7.05 8.33
CA ALA A 106 -10.26 -5.88 7.94
C ALA A 106 -10.12 -5.75 6.41
N GLU A 107 -10.15 -6.86 5.69
CA GLU A 107 -10.12 -6.90 4.22
C GLU A 107 -11.37 -6.25 3.60
N THR A 108 -12.44 -6.11 4.36
CA THR A 108 -13.70 -5.48 3.90
C THR A 108 -13.71 -3.97 4.06
N LEU A 109 -12.70 -3.39 4.75
CA LEU A 109 -12.61 -1.95 4.94
C LEU A 109 -12.29 -1.21 3.64
N GLU A 110 -13.01 -0.12 3.40
CA GLU A 110 -12.71 0.79 2.29
C GLU A 110 -11.47 1.63 2.62
N ILE A 111 -10.55 1.72 1.64
CA ILE A 111 -9.36 2.57 1.73
C ILE A 111 -9.47 3.76 0.78
N THR A 112 -8.82 4.86 1.15
CA THR A 112 -8.69 6.06 0.31
C THR A 112 -7.62 5.85 -0.76
N SER A 113 -7.58 6.74 -1.75
CA SER A 113 -6.50 6.77 -2.76
C SER A 113 -5.10 6.97 -2.16
N LYS A 114 -5.00 7.38 -0.90
CA LYS A 114 -3.73 7.54 -0.16
C LYS A 114 -3.37 6.32 0.68
N GLY A 115 -4.14 5.22 0.59
CA GLY A 115 -3.90 3.99 1.35
C GLY A 115 -4.25 4.08 2.84
N THR A 116 -5.03 5.07 3.26
CA THR A 116 -5.58 5.19 4.62
C THR A 116 -7.00 4.66 4.67
N PHE A 117 -7.47 4.19 5.82
CA PHE A 117 -8.87 3.83 5.97
C PHE A 117 -9.77 5.03 5.70
N LYS A 118 -10.83 4.79 4.94
CA LYS A 118 -11.82 5.81 4.65
C LYS A 118 -12.63 6.09 5.91
N ALA A 119 -12.72 7.35 6.33
CA ALA A 119 -13.57 7.78 7.44
C ALA A 119 -15.04 7.76 6.98
N SER A 120 -15.64 6.57 6.92
CA SER A 120 -17.01 6.35 6.49
C SER A 120 -17.79 5.59 7.56
N ILE A 121 -19.11 5.78 7.61
CA ILE A 121 -19.99 5.06 8.55
C ILE A 121 -19.85 3.54 8.40
N PRO A 122 -19.84 2.95 7.18
CA PRO A 122 -19.62 1.52 7.01
C PRO A 122 -18.31 1.03 7.62
N ASN A 123 -17.19 1.73 7.41
CA ASN A 123 -15.92 1.33 8.02
C ASN A 123 -15.96 1.40 9.55
N ILE A 124 -16.51 2.47 10.10
CA ILE A 124 -16.66 2.61 11.55
C ILE A 124 -17.51 1.47 12.12
N GLU A 125 -18.63 1.14 11.48
CA GLU A 125 -19.50 0.04 11.90
C GLU A 125 -18.79 -1.32 11.87
N ILE A 126 -18.01 -1.60 10.82
CA ILE A 126 -17.22 -2.82 10.71
C ILE A 126 -16.18 -2.90 11.84
N ILE A 127 -15.46 -1.83 12.11
CA ILE A 127 -14.46 -1.74 13.18
C ILE A 127 -15.10 -1.97 14.55
N LEU A 128 -16.18 -1.25 14.87
CA LEU A 128 -16.85 -1.37 16.16
C LEU A 128 -17.43 -2.78 16.43
N ARG A 129 -17.82 -3.50 15.38
CA ARG A 129 -18.36 -4.86 15.49
C ARG A 129 -17.30 -5.94 15.64
N ASN A 130 -16.11 -5.73 15.10
CA ASN A 130 -15.12 -6.78 14.94
C ASN A 130 -13.84 -6.55 15.73
N GLU A 131 -13.43 -5.28 15.95
CA GLU A 131 -12.20 -4.97 16.69
C GLU A 131 -12.31 -5.44 18.16
N PRO A 132 -11.48 -6.40 18.61
CA PRO A 132 -11.62 -7.04 19.93
C PRO A 132 -11.59 -6.03 21.08
N ASN A 133 -10.81 -4.96 20.96
CA ASN A 133 -10.68 -3.93 21.99
C ASN A 133 -11.88 -2.99 22.07
N LEU A 134 -12.73 -2.94 21.05
CA LEU A 134 -13.90 -2.07 20.94
C LEU A 134 -15.21 -2.84 21.01
N LYS A 135 -15.18 -4.12 20.59
CA LYS A 135 -16.36 -4.96 20.52
C LYS A 135 -17.02 -5.11 21.90
N GLY A 136 -18.25 -4.64 22.00
CA GLY A 136 -19.03 -4.70 23.23
C GLY A 136 -18.65 -3.68 24.30
N LYS A 137 -17.65 -2.82 24.04
CA LYS A 137 -17.28 -1.74 24.98
C LYS A 137 -17.98 -0.41 24.70
N ILE A 138 -18.63 -0.29 23.56
CA ILE A 138 -19.39 0.90 23.19
C ILE A 138 -20.87 0.51 23.08
N ALA A 139 -21.70 1.20 23.84
CA ALA A 139 -23.13 0.97 23.87
C ALA A 139 -23.90 2.29 23.84
N PHE A 140 -25.09 2.28 23.26
CA PHE A 140 -26.03 3.39 23.36
C PHE A 140 -26.92 3.16 24.59
N ASN A 141 -26.85 4.09 25.55
CA ASN A 141 -27.72 4.05 26.71
C ASN A 141 -29.08 4.70 26.36
N GLU A 142 -30.12 3.90 26.29
CA GLU A 142 -31.46 4.37 25.94
C GLU A 142 -32.08 5.30 26.98
N PHE A 143 -31.65 5.21 28.23
CA PHE A 143 -32.15 6.08 29.30
C PHE A 143 -31.53 7.48 29.23
N THR A 144 -30.22 7.54 29.10
CA THR A 144 -29.48 8.83 29.03
C THR A 144 -29.44 9.40 27.63
N LYS A 145 -29.80 8.61 26.61
CA LYS A 145 -29.69 8.95 25.17
C LYS A 145 -28.24 9.31 24.76
N GLN A 146 -27.27 8.70 25.39
CA GLN A 146 -25.84 8.94 25.15
C GLN A 146 -25.10 7.66 24.79
N ILE A 147 -23.98 7.81 24.09
CA ILE A 147 -23.04 6.73 23.82
C ILE A 147 -22.14 6.60 25.06
N GLU A 148 -22.02 5.42 25.60
CA GLU A 148 -21.22 5.09 26.77
C GLU A 148 -20.14 4.08 26.39
N CYS A 149 -18.93 4.28 26.94
CA CYS A 149 -17.83 3.32 26.85
C CYS A 149 -17.85 2.49 28.14
N LEU A 150 -17.99 1.18 27.98
CA LEU A 150 -17.88 0.22 29.10
C LEU A 150 -16.39 -0.07 29.30
N GLY A 151 -15.83 0.40 30.40
CA GLY A 151 -14.45 0.17 30.80
C GLY A 151 -14.21 -1.21 31.40
#